data_7efcafcb313fe4617a28c29813567477
#
_entry.id   7efcafcb313fe4617a28c29813567477
#
_cell.length_a   1.000
_cell.length_b   1.000
_cell.length_c   1.000
_cell.angle_alpha   90.00
_cell.angle_beta   90.00
_cell.angle_gamma   90.00
#
_symmetry.space_group_name_H-M   'P 1'
#
loop_
_entity.id
_entity.type
_entity.pdbx_description
1 polymer ?
#
loop_
_entity_poly.entity_id
_entity_poly.type
_entity_poly.pdbx_seq_one_letter_code
_entity_poly.pdbx_strand_id
1 'polypeptide(L)'
;MSKKDAAYTAKLKHANPIDLMFGGSEDEPATPSNKSTNTILIQEIKLPPTQPRRYFDPKKLEELSLSIKELGILEPLIVRPRPDGSYELIAGERRFKAAIMAGLEEVPVVIKEMDDDTVKQVQLIENLQREDLNAYEETIGILELLALRLNSTQDEVISLLNRMSKANRKQADNVIRHEENVVVEGIFASLGRLSAESFRTNRLPLLNLPEDIKEALQKGSIEYTKARAIAKVKEDVKRTPLLQAAIKENLSLTEIQLLIRDIFAQEKADTTPSLKTQYKELSKQLGSSKVWDNPKKKKALEKLLNQIKVLLDEEQAITKT
;
A
#
# COMPACT_ATOMS: atom_id res chain seq x y z
N MET A 1 -4.20 3.71 -23.91
CA MET A 1 -5.22 4.33 -23.04
C MET A 1 -6.30 4.95 -23.90
N SER A 2 -7.54 4.52 -23.73
CA SER A 2 -8.68 5.00 -24.50
C SER A 2 -9.05 6.43 -24.06
N LYS A 3 -9.56 7.27 -25.01
CA LYS A 3 -10.08 8.62 -24.69
C LYS A 3 -11.18 8.61 -23.61
N LYS A 4 -11.87 7.48 -23.41
CA LYS A 4 -12.88 7.28 -22.36
C LYS A 4 -12.25 7.17 -20.98
N ASP A 5 -11.07 6.54 -20.84
CA ASP A 5 -10.38 6.36 -19.55
C ASP A 5 -9.80 7.69 -19.02
N ALA A 6 -9.35 8.56 -19.94
CA ALA A 6 -8.84 9.89 -19.57
C ALA A 6 -9.95 10.85 -19.11
N ALA A 7 -11.15 10.74 -19.68
CA ALA A 7 -12.30 11.57 -19.28
C ALA A 7 -12.89 11.12 -17.93
N TYR A 8 -12.87 9.81 -17.63
CA TYR A 8 -13.33 9.25 -16.38
C TYR A 8 -12.37 9.59 -15.21
N THR A 9 -11.06 9.49 -15.44
CA THR A 9 -10.03 9.88 -14.46
C THR A 9 -10.04 11.40 -14.18
N ALA A 10 -10.38 12.24 -15.16
CA ALA A 10 -10.50 13.68 -14.94
C ALA A 10 -11.73 14.05 -14.10
N LYS A 11 -12.86 13.34 -14.24
CA LYS A 11 -14.06 13.54 -13.41
C LYS A 11 -13.84 13.19 -11.94
N LEU A 12 -13.03 12.15 -11.65
CA LEU A 12 -12.74 11.71 -10.27
C LEU A 12 -11.74 12.61 -9.54
N LYS A 13 -10.87 13.33 -10.26
CA LYS A 13 -9.89 14.25 -9.65
C LYS A 13 -10.53 15.47 -8.97
N HIS A 14 -11.78 15.78 -9.28
CA HIS A 14 -12.51 16.93 -8.73
C HIS A 14 -13.82 16.53 -8.04
N ALA A 15 -14.09 15.24 -7.84
CA ALA A 15 -15.27 14.81 -7.12
C ALA A 15 -15.11 15.13 -5.62
N ASN A 16 -16.13 15.78 -5.06
CA ASN A 16 -16.18 16.04 -3.64
C ASN A 16 -16.20 14.69 -2.89
N PRO A 17 -15.40 14.49 -1.83
CA PRO A 17 -15.42 13.27 -1.02
C PRO A 17 -16.82 12.81 -0.60
N ILE A 18 -17.71 13.76 -0.36
CA ILE A 18 -19.11 13.48 -0.02
C ILE A 18 -19.88 12.89 -1.21
N ASP A 19 -19.69 13.40 -2.42
CA ASP A 19 -20.39 12.89 -3.61
C ASP A 19 -19.92 11.46 -3.96
N LEU A 20 -18.68 11.13 -3.64
CA LEU A 20 -18.14 9.75 -3.76
C LEU A 20 -18.75 8.77 -2.74
N MET A 21 -19.15 9.25 -1.56
CA MET A 21 -19.72 8.40 -0.51
C MET A 21 -21.23 8.19 -0.63
N PHE A 22 -21.95 9.22 -1.05
CA PHE A 22 -23.43 9.20 -1.03
C PHE A 22 -24.05 9.01 -2.41
N GLY A 23 -23.22 8.74 -3.44
CA GLY A 23 -23.68 8.53 -4.81
C GLY A 23 -24.44 9.77 -5.28
N GLY A 24 -23.74 10.77 -5.80
CA GLY A 24 -24.42 11.85 -6.49
C GLY A 24 -25.33 11.24 -7.56
N SER A 25 -26.64 11.44 -7.44
CA SER A 25 -27.62 10.95 -8.40
C SER A 25 -27.22 11.45 -9.80
N GLU A 26 -26.90 10.50 -10.71
CA GLU A 26 -26.46 10.80 -12.08
C GLU A 26 -27.54 11.49 -12.95
N ASP A 27 -28.75 11.73 -12.41
CA ASP A 27 -29.92 12.16 -13.17
C ASP A 27 -30.43 13.59 -12.89
N GLU A 28 -29.69 14.43 -12.18
CA GLU A 28 -30.05 15.85 -12.16
C GLU A 28 -29.12 16.64 -13.09
N PRO A 29 -29.67 17.29 -14.15
CA PRO A 29 -28.92 18.25 -14.96
C PRO A 29 -28.40 19.34 -14.02
N ALA A 30 -27.12 19.72 -14.17
CA ALA A 30 -26.45 20.73 -13.36
C ALA A 30 -27.17 22.09 -13.44
N THR A 31 -28.28 22.18 -12.76
CA THR A 31 -28.78 23.46 -12.27
C THR A 31 -27.88 23.89 -11.13
N PRO A 32 -27.41 25.12 -11.07
CA PRO A 32 -26.71 25.64 -9.90
C PRO A 32 -27.72 25.66 -8.74
N SER A 33 -27.86 24.49 -8.07
CA SER A 33 -28.61 24.44 -6.83
C SER A 33 -27.84 25.35 -5.86
N ASN A 34 -28.46 26.41 -5.45
CA ASN A 34 -28.10 27.22 -4.30
C ASN A 34 -27.98 26.30 -3.07
N LYS A 35 -26.87 25.55 -2.96
CA LYS A 35 -26.45 24.97 -1.69
C LYS A 35 -26.19 26.19 -0.84
N SER A 36 -27.07 26.49 0.12
CA SER A 36 -26.94 27.57 1.06
C SER A 36 -25.57 27.48 1.73
N THR A 37 -24.62 28.23 1.20
CA THR A 37 -23.29 28.35 1.78
C THR A 37 -23.50 29.23 3.01
N ASN A 38 -23.45 28.63 4.17
CA ASN A 38 -23.52 29.37 5.42
C ASN A 38 -22.14 29.97 5.69
N THR A 39 -22.11 31.17 6.24
CA THR A 39 -20.86 31.79 6.70
C THR A 39 -20.79 31.61 8.22
N ILE A 40 -19.68 31.14 8.74
CA ILE A 40 -19.47 30.88 10.17
C ILE A 40 -18.20 31.61 10.62
N LEU A 41 -18.20 32.12 11.86
CA LEU A 41 -17.01 32.68 12.49
C LEU A 41 -15.92 31.62 12.59
N ILE A 42 -14.71 31.95 12.15
CA ILE A 42 -13.58 31.01 12.10
C ILE A 42 -13.21 30.46 13.48
N GLN A 43 -13.43 31.23 14.54
CA GLN A 43 -13.20 30.84 15.92
C GLN A 43 -14.19 29.79 16.47
N GLU A 44 -15.34 29.61 15.82
CA GLU A 44 -16.34 28.59 16.17
C GLU A 44 -15.97 27.22 15.58
N ILE A 45 -15.00 27.18 14.65
CA ILE A 45 -14.57 25.94 13.97
C ILE A 45 -13.39 25.33 14.73
N LYS A 46 -13.56 24.10 15.19
CA LYS A 46 -12.54 23.32 15.87
C LYS A 46 -11.94 22.27 14.93
N LEU A 47 -10.63 22.09 15.02
CA LEU A 47 -9.95 20.99 14.33
C LEU A 47 -10.24 19.67 15.03
N PRO A 48 -10.36 18.55 14.29
CA PRO A 48 -10.51 17.22 14.91
C PRO A 48 -9.26 16.85 15.71
N PRO A 49 -9.40 16.05 16.78
CA PRO A 49 -8.30 15.68 17.68
C PRO A 49 -7.21 14.85 16.98
N THR A 50 -7.59 14.12 15.93
CA THR A 50 -6.66 13.29 15.14
C THR A 50 -6.58 13.85 13.72
N GLN A 51 -5.37 14.28 13.33
CA GLN A 51 -5.12 14.83 12.00
C GLN A 51 -4.37 13.81 11.16
N PRO A 52 -4.94 13.35 10.03
CA PRO A 52 -4.22 12.43 9.11
C PRO A 52 -3.02 13.11 8.44
N ARG A 53 -3.03 14.44 8.31
CA ARG A 53 -1.97 15.18 7.65
C ARG A 53 -0.95 15.73 8.65
N ARG A 54 0.28 15.15 8.64
CA ARG A 54 1.37 15.54 9.56
C ARG A 54 2.22 16.71 9.08
N TYR A 55 2.22 17.03 7.77
CA TYR A 55 3.08 18.05 7.20
C TYR A 55 2.35 18.94 6.19
N PHE A 56 2.54 20.24 6.33
CA PHE A 56 2.11 21.26 5.38
C PHE A 56 3.35 22.02 4.91
N ASP A 57 3.55 22.14 3.60
CA ASP A 57 4.58 22.98 3.02
C ASP A 57 4.25 24.45 3.34
N PRO A 58 5.11 25.18 4.12
CA PRO A 58 4.82 26.53 4.53
C PRO A 58 4.67 27.49 3.36
N LYS A 59 5.49 27.36 2.29
CA LYS A 59 5.41 28.22 1.11
C LYS A 59 4.07 28.08 0.38
N LYS A 60 3.66 26.85 0.15
CA LYS A 60 2.35 26.57 -0.49
C LYS A 60 1.17 27.00 0.36
N LEU A 61 1.31 27.06 1.68
CA LEU A 61 0.27 27.56 2.57
C LEU A 61 0.20 29.09 2.53
N GLU A 62 1.35 29.76 2.45
CA GLU A 62 1.45 31.21 2.30
C GLU A 62 0.88 31.68 0.95
N GLU A 63 1.23 31.02 -0.16
CA GLU A 63 0.65 31.29 -1.48
C GLU A 63 -0.89 31.16 -1.46
N LEU A 64 -1.40 30.10 -0.82
CA LEU A 64 -2.85 29.92 -0.66
C LEU A 64 -3.48 31.00 0.21
N SER A 65 -2.78 31.45 1.27
CA SER A 65 -3.26 32.55 2.14
C SER A 65 -3.37 33.87 1.39
N LEU A 66 -2.40 34.18 0.54
CA LEU A 66 -2.46 35.37 -0.32
C LEU A 66 -3.62 35.31 -1.31
N SER A 67 -3.82 34.17 -1.96
CA SER A 67 -4.96 33.96 -2.86
C SER A 67 -6.30 34.07 -2.13
N ILE A 68 -6.43 33.52 -0.92
CA ILE A 68 -7.64 33.63 -0.10
C ILE A 68 -7.89 35.06 0.35
N LYS A 69 -6.86 35.83 0.61
CA LYS A 69 -6.97 37.23 0.96
C LYS A 69 -7.51 38.10 -0.17
N GLU A 70 -7.17 37.75 -1.43
CA GLU A 70 -7.62 38.49 -2.62
C GLU A 70 -9.01 38.03 -3.11
N LEU A 71 -9.25 36.73 -3.16
CA LEU A 71 -10.43 36.15 -3.83
C LEU A 71 -11.45 35.54 -2.86
N GLY A 72 -11.13 35.47 -1.57
CA GLY A 72 -11.90 34.68 -0.62
C GLY A 72 -11.71 33.16 -0.79
N ILE A 73 -12.48 32.42 -0.02
CA ILE A 73 -12.51 30.94 -0.14
C ILE A 73 -13.52 30.56 -1.22
N LEU A 74 -13.03 30.10 -2.38
CA LEU A 74 -13.88 29.74 -3.52
C LEU A 74 -14.63 28.41 -3.29
N GLU A 75 -14.00 27.46 -2.62
CA GLU A 75 -14.60 26.17 -2.26
C GLU A 75 -14.86 26.13 -0.76
N PRO A 76 -16.12 26.01 -0.28
CA PRO A 76 -16.45 26.10 1.15
C PRO A 76 -15.80 24.96 1.95
N LEU A 77 -15.58 25.19 3.24
CA LEU A 77 -15.17 24.18 4.19
C LEU A 77 -16.33 23.23 4.49
N ILE A 78 -16.05 22.01 4.86
CA ILE A 78 -17.07 21.05 5.30
C ILE A 78 -16.96 20.91 6.81
N VAL A 79 -18.06 21.19 7.51
CA VAL A 79 -18.12 21.13 8.97
C VAL A 79 -19.33 20.35 9.45
N ARG A 80 -19.25 19.80 10.68
CA ARG A 80 -20.42 19.26 11.38
C ARG A 80 -20.70 20.02 12.68
N PRO A 81 -21.95 20.14 13.10
CA PRO A 81 -22.28 20.74 14.39
C PRO A 81 -21.83 19.82 15.54
N ARG A 82 -21.43 20.45 16.65
CA ARG A 82 -21.11 19.75 17.91
C ARG A 82 -22.15 20.10 18.97
N PRO A 83 -22.32 19.25 20.00
CA PRO A 83 -23.28 19.50 21.08
C PRO A 83 -23.01 20.78 21.89
N ASP A 84 -21.78 21.28 21.87
CA ASP A 84 -21.37 22.52 22.55
C ASP A 84 -21.63 23.78 21.73
N GLY A 85 -22.36 23.70 20.62
CA GLY A 85 -22.65 24.80 19.72
C GLY A 85 -21.51 25.22 18.79
N SER A 86 -20.34 24.60 18.90
CA SER A 86 -19.23 24.79 17.96
C SER A 86 -19.34 23.86 16.74
N TYR A 87 -18.47 24.05 15.76
CA TYR A 87 -18.39 23.22 14.57
C TYR A 87 -17.06 22.47 14.53
N GLU A 88 -17.08 21.21 14.06
CA GLU A 88 -15.88 20.44 13.80
C GLU A 88 -15.56 20.42 12.31
N LEU A 89 -14.33 20.75 11.96
CA LEU A 89 -13.85 20.71 10.59
C LEU A 89 -13.70 19.26 10.11
N ILE A 90 -14.41 18.91 9.04
CA ILE A 90 -14.35 17.57 8.40
C ILE A 90 -13.37 17.57 7.24
N ALA A 91 -13.46 18.58 6.34
CA ALA A 91 -12.58 18.70 5.17
C ALA A 91 -12.23 20.17 4.87
N GLY A 92 -11.06 20.38 4.27
CA GLY A 92 -10.58 21.71 3.91
C GLY A 92 -9.58 22.33 4.88
N GLU A 93 -8.80 21.54 5.62
CA GLU A 93 -7.85 22.03 6.63
C GLU A 93 -6.83 23.03 6.07
N ARG A 94 -6.33 22.84 4.85
CA ARG A 94 -5.42 23.81 4.22
C ARG A 94 -6.06 25.17 4.04
N ARG A 95 -7.30 25.19 3.55
CA ARG A 95 -8.08 26.43 3.37
C ARG A 95 -8.37 27.09 4.70
N PHE A 96 -8.71 26.32 5.72
CA PHE A 96 -8.94 26.80 7.08
C PHE A 96 -7.68 27.48 7.66
N LYS A 97 -6.52 26.81 7.60
CA LYS A 97 -5.25 27.39 8.07
C LYS A 97 -4.84 28.63 7.27
N ALA A 98 -5.01 28.58 5.95
CA ALA A 98 -4.71 29.72 5.09
C ALA A 98 -5.66 30.90 5.34
N ALA A 99 -6.93 30.67 5.66
CA ALA A 99 -7.89 31.69 6.05
C ALA A 99 -7.51 32.39 7.37
N ILE A 100 -7.04 31.63 8.36
CA ILE A 100 -6.50 32.20 9.61
C ILE A 100 -5.30 33.08 9.31
N MET A 101 -4.36 32.61 8.47
CA MET A 101 -3.18 33.40 8.07
C MET A 101 -3.55 34.65 7.27
N ALA A 102 -4.61 34.60 6.47
CA ALA A 102 -5.14 35.73 5.71
C ALA A 102 -5.89 36.75 6.60
N GLY A 103 -6.20 36.39 7.86
CA GLY A 103 -6.90 37.24 8.81
C GLY A 103 -8.42 37.34 8.57
N LEU A 104 -9.03 36.30 7.98
CA LEU A 104 -10.48 36.24 7.79
C LEU A 104 -11.17 35.98 9.13
N GLU A 105 -12.25 36.74 9.42
CA GLU A 105 -13.08 36.53 10.59
C GLU A 105 -14.15 35.45 10.36
N GLU A 106 -14.65 35.36 9.12
CA GLU A 106 -15.69 34.44 8.70
C GLU A 106 -15.26 33.61 7.48
N VAL A 107 -15.76 32.39 7.39
CA VAL A 107 -15.48 31.48 6.27
C VAL A 107 -16.74 30.81 5.75
N PRO A 108 -16.84 30.59 4.43
CA PRO A 108 -17.97 29.87 3.85
C PRO A 108 -17.87 28.38 4.19
N VAL A 109 -18.97 27.78 4.64
CA VAL A 109 -19.05 26.38 5.06
C VAL A 109 -20.27 25.68 4.47
N VAL A 110 -20.14 24.37 4.33
CA VAL A 110 -21.24 23.43 4.15
C VAL A 110 -21.40 22.66 5.45
N ILE A 111 -22.53 22.84 6.11
CA ILE A 111 -22.84 22.12 7.35
C ILE A 111 -23.43 20.75 6.97
N LYS A 112 -22.89 19.69 7.52
CA LYS A 112 -23.37 18.31 7.35
C LYS A 112 -23.47 17.63 8.71
N GLU A 113 -24.64 17.07 9.01
CA GLU A 113 -24.79 16.19 10.16
C GLU A 113 -24.20 14.82 9.80
N MET A 114 -23.23 14.37 10.57
CA MET A 114 -22.51 13.10 10.35
C MET A 114 -22.14 12.50 11.70
N ASP A 115 -22.24 11.17 11.79
CA ASP A 115 -21.66 10.41 12.91
C ASP A 115 -20.12 10.33 12.81
N ASP A 116 -19.49 9.85 13.87
CA ASP A 116 -18.03 9.80 13.94
C ASP A 116 -17.41 8.85 12.89
N ASP A 117 -18.10 7.77 12.53
CA ASP A 117 -17.61 6.81 11.54
C ASP A 117 -17.68 7.37 10.13
N THR A 118 -18.76 8.09 9.80
CA THR A 118 -18.90 8.83 8.54
C THR A 118 -17.83 9.91 8.41
N VAL A 119 -17.57 10.66 9.49
CA VAL A 119 -16.51 11.68 9.52
C VAL A 119 -15.14 11.05 9.22
N LYS A 120 -14.78 9.95 9.90
CA LYS A 120 -13.53 9.23 9.64
C LYS A 120 -13.42 8.77 8.19
N GLN A 121 -14.52 8.26 7.61
CA GLN A 121 -14.55 7.85 6.20
C GLN A 121 -14.27 9.01 5.25
N VAL A 122 -14.93 10.15 5.45
CA VAL A 122 -14.72 11.37 4.63
C VAL A 122 -13.28 11.84 4.73
N GLN A 123 -12.72 11.89 5.94
CA GLN A 123 -11.32 12.28 6.16
C GLN A 123 -10.33 11.33 5.50
N LEU A 124 -10.57 10.01 5.56
CA LEU A 124 -9.73 9.02 4.88
C LEU A 124 -9.80 9.18 3.37
N ILE A 125 -10.99 9.39 2.79
CA ILE A 125 -11.15 9.58 1.35
C ILE A 125 -10.47 10.88 0.91
N GLU A 126 -10.66 11.99 1.62
CA GLU A 126 -9.98 13.26 1.33
C GLU A 126 -8.46 13.09 1.35
N ASN A 127 -7.95 12.42 2.38
CA ASN A 127 -6.53 12.14 2.48
C ASN A 127 -6.03 11.25 1.33
N LEU A 128 -6.79 10.23 0.92
CA LEU A 128 -6.45 9.35 -0.20
C LEU A 128 -6.50 10.05 -1.57
N GLN A 129 -7.23 11.17 -1.70
CA GLN A 129 -7.28 11.96 -2.93
C GLN A 129 -6.03 12.83 -3.15
N ARG A 130 -5.16 12.95 -2.16
CA ARG A 130 -3.92 13.73 -2.27
C ARG A 130 -3.02 13.17 -3.37
N GLU A 131 -2.36 14.08 -4.10
CA GLU A 131 -1.42 13.72 -5.17
C GLU A 131 -0.03 13.33 -4.64
N ASP A 132 0.31 13.76 -3.42
CA ASP A 132 1.63 13.59 -2.81
C ASP A 132 1.76 12.37 -1.89
N LEU A 133 0.73 11.50 -1.83
CA LEU A 133 0.80 10.25 -1.07
C LEU A 133 1.82 9.28 -1.66
N ASN A 134 2.71 8.78 -0.81
CA ASN A 134 3.53 7.67 -1.20
C ASN A 134 2.74 6.34 -1.20
N ALA A 135 3.27 5.33 -1.88
CA ALA A 135 2.58 4.05 -2.05
C ALA A 135 2.31 3.30 -0.72
N TYR A 136 3.12 3.54 0.30
CA TYR A 136 2.94 2.94 1.62
C TYR A 136 1.79 3.61 2.38
N GLU A 137 1.76 4.94 2.41
CA GLU A 137 0.65 5.72 3.00
C GLU A 137 -0.68 5.42 2.31
N GLU A 138 -0.69 5.36 0.97
CA GLU A 138 -1.87 4.95 0.19
C GLU A 138 -2.35 3.55 0.60
N THR A 139 -1.43 2.61 0.82
CA THR A 139 -1.77 1.24 1.23
C THR A 139 -2.45 1.22 2.60
N ILE A 140 -1.89 1.93 3.58
CA ILE A 140 -2.46 2.02 4.92
C ILE A 140 -3.84 2.68 4.88
N GLY A 141 -3.96 3.83 4.20
CA GLY A 141 -5.24 4.56 4.11
C GLY A 141 -6.36 3.75 3.43
N ILE A 142 -6.05 2.99 2.37
CA ILE A 142 -7.03 2.11 1.73
C ILE A 142 -7.45 0.97 2.68
N LEU A 143 -6.50 0.37 3.43
CA LEU A 143 -6.84 -0.67 4.41
C LEU A 143 -7.71 -0.14 5.54
N GLU A 144 -7.40 1.06 6.05
CA GLU A 144 -8.20 1.72 7.09
C GLU A 144 -9.62 2.00 6.58
N LEU A 145 -9.76 2.50 5.36
CA LEU A 145 -11.07 2.75 4.75
C LEU A 145 -11.88 1.46 4.57
N LEU A 146 -11.25 0.39 4.08
CA LEU A 146 -11.88 -0.91 3.92
C LEU A 146 -12.30 -1.50 5.28
N ALA A 147 -11.42 -1.44 6.28
CA ALA A 147 -11.68 -1.92 7.64
C ALA A 147 -12.89 -1.21 8.26
N LEU A 148 -12.94 0.12 8.12
CA LEU A 148 -14.04 0.93 8.62
C LEU A 148 -15.36 0.62 7.90
N ARG A 149 -15.35 0.49 6.57
CA ARG A 149 -16.54 0.19 5.77
C ARG A 149 -17.09 -1.22 5.97
N LEU A 150 -16.22 -2.17 6.26
CA LEU A 150 -16.58 -3.57 6.49
C LEU A 150 -16.81 -3.87 7.99
N ASN A 151 -16.64 -2.86 8.86
CA ASN A 151 -16.66 -3.04 10.31
C ASN A 151 -15.78 -4.23 10.75
N SER A 152 -14.55 -4.27 10.25
CA SER A 152 -13.58 -5.36 10.38
C SER A 152 -12.21 -4.82 10.76
N THR A 153 -11.31 -5.71 11.16
CA THR A 153 -9.90 -5.37 11.37
C THR A 153 -9.13 -5.35 10.03
N GLN A 154 -7.97 -4.69 10.00
CA GLN A 154 -7.11 -4.69 8.81
C GLN A 154 -6.66 -6.11 8.41
N ASP A 155 -6.39 -7.00 9.38
CA ASP A 155 -6.01 -8.39 9.12
C ASP A 155 -7.14 -9.20 8.47
N GLU A 156 -8.38 -8.96 8.90
CA GLU A 156 -9.56 -9.58 8.29
C GLU A 156 -9.78 -9.08 6.85
N VAL A 157 -9.57 -7.79 6.60
CA VAL A 157 -9.60 -7.21 5.24
C VAL A 157 -8.52 -7.83 4.36
N ILE A 158 -7.28 -7.96 4.83
CA ILE A 158 -6.19 -8.63 4.10
C ILE A 158 -6.58 -10.09 3.78
N SER A 159 -7.15 -10.80 4.74
CA SER A 159 -7.63 -12.16 4.58
C SER A 159 -8.76 -12.25 3.56
N LEU A 160 -9.70 -11.30 3.55
CA LEU A 160 -10.78 -11.19 2.58
C LEU A 160 -10.23 -10.98 1.17
N LEU A 161 -9.34 -10.01 0.95
CA LEU A 161 -8.72 -9.72 -0.34
C LEU A 161 -7.97 -10.95 -0.90
N ASN A 162 -7.31 -11.72 -0.04
CA ASN A 162 -6.64 -12.96 -0.44
C ASN A 162 -7.64 -14.06 -0.81
N ARG A 163 -8.80 -14.17 -0.13
CA ARG A 163 -9.87 -15.12 -0.49
C ARG A 163 -10.53 -14.76 -1.81
N MET A 164 -10.83 -13.46 -2.05
CA MET A 164 -11.39 -12.96 -3.32
C MET A 164 -10.54 -13.40 -4.51
N SER A 165 -9.21 -13.23 -4.43
CA SER A 165 -8.30 -13.65 -5.50
C SER A 165 -8.28 -15.17 -5.75
N LYS A 166 -8.44 -15.99 -4.70
CA LYS A 166 -8.51 -17.45 -4.84
C LYS A 166 -9.83 -17.89 -5.46
N ALA A 167 -10.95 -17.26 -5.08
CA ALA A 167 -12.27 -17.53 -5.65
C ALA A 167 -12.33 -17.19 -7.15
N ASN A 168 -11.74 -16.07 -7.57
CA ASN A 168 -11.66 -15.68 -8.98
C ASN A 168 -10.84 -16.66 -9.83
N ARG A 169 -9.90 -17.41 -9.24
CA ARG A 169 -9.07 -18.42 -9.93
C ARG A 169 -9.65 -19.82 -9.98
N LYS A 170 -10.51 -20.16 -9.01
CA LYS A 170 -11.16 -21.46 -8.90
C LYS A 170 -12.66 -21.19 -8.87
N GLN A 171 -13.36 -21.53 -9.92
CA GLN A 171 -14.81 -21.39 -10.07
C GLN A 171 -15.65 -22.23 -9.07
N ALA A 172 -15.18 -22.55 -7.88
CA ALA A 172 -15.89 -23.39 -6.91
C ALA A 172 -15.60 -23.00 -5.45
N ASP A 173 -16.69 -22.88 -4.69
CA ASP A 173 -16.85 -23.17 -3.25
C ASP A 173 -16.31 -22.22 -2.18
N ASN A 174 -15.92 -20.99 -2.45
CA ASN A 174 -15.76 -20.03 -1.38
C ASN A 174 -16.91 -19.01 -1.40
N VAL A 175 -17.86 -19.20 -0.51
CA VAL A 175 -18.92 -18.22 -0.19
C VAL A 175 -18.26 -16.97 0.40
N ILE A 176 -17.74 -16.13 -0.46
CA ILE A 176 -17.49 -14.74 -0.10
C ILE A 176 -18.86 -14.12 -0.03
N ARG A 177 -19.20 -13.49 1.09
CA ARG A 177 -20.48 -12.78 1.20
C ARG A 177 -20.53 -11.77 0.05
N HIS A 178 -21.57 -11.88 -0.75
CA HIS A 178 -21.75 -10.98 -1.92
C HIS A 178 -21.64 -9.51 -1.52
N GLU A 179 -22.13 -9.16 -0.35
CA GLU A 179 -22.07 -7.83 0.25
C GLU A 179 -20.64 -7.31 0.46
N GLU A 180 -19.74 -8.15 1.00
CA GLU A 180 -18.33 -7.78 1.21
C GLU A 180 -17.62 -7.46 -0.11
N ASN A 181 -17.90 -8.26 -1.15
CA ASN A 181 -17.35 -8.03 -2.49
C ASN A 181 -17.83 -6.71 -3.09
N VAL A 182 -19.13 -6.41 -2.99
CA VAL A 182 -19.71 -5.16 -3.51
C VAL A 182 -19.07 -3.96 -2.83
N VAL A 183 -18.87 -4.01 -1.50
CA VAL A 183 -18.22 -2.92 -0.76
C VAL A 183 -16.77 -2.73 -1.22
N VAL A 184 -15.99 -3.82 -1.32
CA VAL A 184 -14.58 -3.74 -1.74
C VAL A 184 -14.47 -3.18 -3.15
N GLU A 185 -15.18 -3.76 -4.12
CA GLU A 185 -15.14 -3.29 -5.52
C GLU A 185 -15.66 -1.85 -5.64
N GLY A 186 -16.69 -1.46 -4.89
CA GLY A 186 -17.21 -0.10 -4.84
C GLY A 186 -16.17 0.92 -4.37
N ILE A 187 -15.39 0.59 -3.33
CA ILE A 187 -14.31 1.46 -2.84
C ILE A 187 -13.21 1.61 -3.91
N PHE A 188 -12.74 0.50 -4.50
CA PHE A 188 -11.71 0.58 -5.53
C PHE A 188 -12.20 1.31 -6.79
N ALA A 189 -13.45 1.14 -7.18
CA ALA A 189 -14.08 1.89 -8.26
C ALA A 189 -14.14 3.40 -7.95
N SER A 190 -14.51 3.78 -6.73
CA SER A 190 -14.57 5.19 -6.31
C SER A 190 -13.19 5.86 -6.23
N LEU A 191 -12.16 5.11 -5.83
CA LEU A 191 -10.78 5.62 -5.82
C LEU A 191 -10.18 5.75 -7.23
N GLY A 192 -10.63 4.95 -8.21
CA GLY A 192 -10.27 5.05 -9.62
C GLY A 192 -8.79 4.83 -9.97
N ARG A 193 -7.95 4.44 -9.00
CA ARG A 193 -6.49 4.34 -9.16
C ARG A 193 -5.99 2.90 -9.29
N LEU A 194 -6.61 1.97 -8.58
CA LEU A 194 -6.17 0.58 -8.46
C LEU A 194 -7.40 -0.34 -8.45
N SER A 195 -7.25 -1.56 -8.95
CA SER A 195 -8.22 -2.63 -8.69
C SER A 195 -7.85 -3.37 -7.39
N ALA A 196 -8.82 -4.07 -6.78
CA ALA A 196 -8.58 -4.90 -5.60
C ALA A 196 -7.45 -5.92 -5.80
N GLU A 197 -7.38 -6.54 -6.99
CA GLU A 197 -6.32 -7.50 -7.33
C GLU A 197 -4.96 -6.82 -7.50
N SER A 198 -4.90 -5.63 -8.12
CA SER A 198 -3.66 -4.85 -8.23
C SER A 198 -3.17 -4.38 -6.86
N PHE A 199 -4.08 -3.95 -6.00
CA PHE A 199 -3.77 -3.58 -4.62
C PHE A 199 -3.19 -4.76 -3.85
N ARG A 200 -3.85 -5.92 -3.89
CA ARG A 200 -3.40 -7.14 -3.23
C ARG A 200 -2.00 -7.56 -3.68
N THR A 201 -1.71 -7.54 -4.97
CA THR A 201 -0.44 -8.03 -5.53
C THR A 201 0.70 -7.04 -5.42
N ASN A 202 0.42 -5.74 -5.48
CA ASN A 202 1.46 -4.72 -5.57
C ASN A 202 1.60 -3.87 -4.31
N ARG A 203 0.51 -3.68 -3.53
CA ARG A 203 0.50 -2.81 -2.36
C ARG A 203 0.59 -3.57 -1.03
N LEU A 204 -0.23 -4.61 -0.81
CA LEU A 204 -0.18 -5.37 0.44
C LEU A 204 1.21 -5.91 0.79
N PRO A 205 2.06 -6.38 -0.16
CA PRO A 205 3.42 -6.80 0.18
C PRO A 205 4.29 -5.70 0.80
N LEU A 206 3.94 -4.42 0.66
CA LEU A 206 4.68 -3.30 1.27
C LEU A 206 4.62 -3.33 2.80
N LEU A 207 3.56 -3.87 3.37
CA LEU A 207 3.39 -4.01 4.82
C LEU A 207 4.43 -4.95 5.47
N ASN A 208 4.91 -5.92 4.69
CA ASN A 208 5.85 -6.95 5.14
C ASN A 208 7.30 -6.65 4.74
N LEU A 209 7.61 -5.41 4.36
CA LEU A 209 8.96 -4.99 4.06
C LEU A 209 9.80 -4.83 5.35
N PRO A 210 11.13 -5.00 5.28
CA PRO A 210 12.04 -4.66 6.35
C PRO A 210 11.88 -3.20 6.80
N GLU A 211 12.16 -2.91 8.08
CA GLU A 211 11.84 -1.63 8.69
C GLU A 211 12.64 -0.45 8.05
N ASP A 212 13.91 -0.67 7.74
CA ASP A 212 14.75 0.30 7.02
C ASP A 212 14.15 0.75 5.67
N ILE A 213 13.53 -0.19 4.97
CA ILE A 213 12.85 0.09 3.69
C ILE A 213 11.50 0.78 3.91
N LYS A 214 10.73 0.38 4.94
CA LYS A 214 9.48 1.06 5.28
C LYS A 214 9.70 2.52 5.64
N GLU A 215 10.72 2.81 6.46
CA GLU A 215 11.09 4.18 6.80
C GLU A 215 11.45 5.01 5.56
N ALA A 216 12.22 4.43 4.63
CA ALA A 216 12.59 5.11 3.38
C ALA A 216 11.36 5.40 2.50
N LEU A 217 10.39 4.48 2.45
CA LEU A 217 9.11 4.66 1.75
C LEU A 217 8.25 5.74 2.43
N GLN A 218 8.14 5.73 3.76
CA GLN A 218 7.38 6.72 4.53
C GLN A 218 7.94 8.14 4.36
N LYS A 219 9.27 8.25 4.26
CA LYS A 219 9.95 9.52 3.98
C LYS A 219 9.86 9.96 2.51
N GLY A 220 9.26 9.12 1.64
CA GLY A 220 9.22 9.37 0.19
C GLY A 220 10.59 9.34 -0.49
N SER A 221 11.63 8.80 0.19
CA SER A 221 13.01 8.79 -0.30
C SER A 221 13.26 7.74 -1.39
N ILE A 222 12.37 6.77 -1.56
CA ILE A 222 12.49 5.72 -2.56
C ILE A 222 11.11 5.31 -3.10
N GLU A 223 11.06 5.01 -4.39
CA GLU A 223 9.84 4.48 -5.03
C GLU A 223 9.58 3.03 -4.61
N TYR A 224 8.28 2.65 -4.51
CA TYR A 224 7.87 1.33 -4.03
C TYR A 224 8.41 0.17 -4.89
N THR A 225 8.60 0.38 -6.19
CA THR A 225 9.15 -0.63 -7.11
C THR A 225 10.60 -0.93 -6.80
N LYS A 226 11.40 0.11 -6.55
CA LYS A 226 12.81 0.02 -6.12
C LYS A 226 12.90 -0.61 -4.72
N ALA A 227 12.07 -0.15 -3.78
CA ALA A 227 11.98 -0.69 -2.43
C ALA A 227 11.70 -2.20 -2.39
N ARG A 228 10.73 -2.68 -3.18
CA ARG A 228 10.43 -4.12 -3.33
C ARG A 228 11.58 -4.91 -3.95
N ALA A 229 12.35 -4.34 -4.84
CA ALA A 229 13.52 -4.99 -5.41
C ALA A 229 14.61 -5.17 -4.34
N ILE A 230 14.94 -4.12 -3.59
CA ILE A 230 15.94 -4.13 -2.53
C ILE A 230 15.55 -5.09 -1.39
N ALA A 231 14.27 -5.18 -1.04
CA ALA A 231 13.76 -6.09 -0.01
C ALA A 231 13.99 -7.59 -0.30
N LYS A 232 14.39 -7.95 -1.52
CA LYS A 232 14.79 -9.33 -1.86
C LYS A 232 16.10 -9.70 -1.17
N VAL A 233 16.96 -8.74 -0.87
CA VAL A 233 18.19 -8.95 -0.10
C VAL A 233 17.80 -9.07 1.37
N LYS A 234 17.91 -10.30 1.91
CA LYS A 234 17.46 -10.62 3.27
C LYS A 234 18.44 -10.17 4.35
N GLU A 235 19.73 -10.16 4.03
CA GLU A 235 20.80 -9.79 4.95
C GLU A 235 20.87 -8.26 5.11
N ASP A 236 20.65 -7.78 6.32
CA ASP A 236 20.64 -6.34 6.63
C ASP A 236 21.98 -5.68 6.28
N VAL A 237 23.10 -6.40 6.53
CA VAL A 237 24.47 -5.91 6.26
C VAL A 237 24.68 -5.58 4.77
N LYS A 238 24.01 -6.29 3.86
CA LYS A 238 24.09 -6.09 2.41
C LYS A 238 22.97 -5.14 1.92
N ARG A 239 21.78 -5.25 2.52
CA ARG A 239 20.62 -4.48 2.13
C ARG A 239 20.73 -3.00 2.46
N THR A 240 21.18 -2.67 3.67
CA THR A 240 21.24 -1.27 4.12
C THR A 240 22.18 -0.41 3.28
N PRO A 241 23.42 -0.85 2.93
CA PRO A 241 24.28 -0.10 2.01
C PRO A 241 23.67 0.06 0.62
N LEU A 242 23.02 -0.98 0.10
CA LEU A 242 22.35 -0.93 -1.20
C LEU A 242 21.18 0.09 -1.19
N LEU A 243 20.39 0.12 -0.12
CA LEU A 243 19.32 1.11 0.06
C LEU A 243 19.88 2.53 0.11
N GLN A 244 20.95 2.76 0.87
CA GLN A 244 21.58 4.06 0.97
C GLN A 244 22.16 4.53 -0.37
N ALA A 245 22.83 3.65 -1.11
CA ALA A 245 23.34 3.95 -2.45
C ALA A 245 22.19 4.28 -3.41
N ALA A 246 21.12 3.48 -3.39
CA ALA A 246 19.96 3.70 -4.25
C ALA A 246 19.29 5.06 -4.01
N ILE A 247 19.23 5.52 -2.76
CA ILE A 247 18.68 6.84 -2.40
C ILE A 247 19.66 7.97 -2.78
N LYS A 248 20.93 7.85 -2.39
CA LYS A 248 21.94 8.91 -2.56
C LYS A 248 22.25 9.18 -4.03
N GLU A 249 22.36 8.13 -4.83
CA GLU A 249 22.73 8.19 -6.24
C GLU A 249 21.53 8.17 -7.18
N ASN A 250 20.31 8.10 -6.62
CA ASN A 250 19.04 8.00 -7.35
C ASN A 250 19.05 6.89 -8.42
N LEU A 251 19.54 5.71 -8.04
CA LEU A 251 19.68 4.56 -8.95
C LEU A 251 18.35 4.18 -9.59
N SER A 252 18.40 3.81 -10.87
CA SER A 252 17.27 3.22 -11.59
C SER A 252 16.97 1.80 -11.07
N LEU A 253 15.75 1.31 -11.33
CA LEU A 253 15.36 -0.06 -10.98
C LEU A 253 16.29 -1.10 -11.63
N THR A 254 16.76 -0.84 -12.86
CA THR A 254 17.67 -1.73 -13.59
C THR A 254 19.04 -1.83 -12.91
N GLU A 255 19.61 -0.69 -12.51
CA GLU A 255 20.89 -0.66 -11.79
C GLU A 255 20.77 -1.38 -10.44
N ILE A 256 19.71 -1.15 -9.69
CA ILE A 256 19.45 -1.85 -8.44
C ILE A 256 19.35 -3.37 -8.67
N GLN A 257 18.68 -3.82 -9.73
CA GLN A 257 18.58 -5.24 -10.06
C GLN A 257 19.92 -5.87 -10.44
N LEU A 258 20.80 -5.11 -11.11
CA LEU A 258 22.17 -5.56 -11.40
C LEU A 258 22.97 -5.75 -10.11
N LEU A 259 22.96 -4.75 -9.22
CA LEU A 259 23.64 -4.85 -7.93
C LEU A 259 23.13 -6.00 -7.07
N ILE A 260 21.81 -6.24 -7.05
CA ILE A 260 21.22 -7.39 -6.35
C ILE A 260 21.71 -8.71 -6.94
N ARG A 261 21.81 -8.81 -8.27
CA ARG A 261 22.32 -10.00 -8.95
C ARG A 261 23.76 -10.28 -8.57
N ASP A 262 24.60 -9.24 -8.49
CA ASP A 262 26.00 -9.37 -8.11
C ASP A 262 26.15 -9.79 -6.65
N ILE A 263 25.32 -9.25 -5.73
CA ILE A 263 25.25 -9.69 -4.33
C ILE A 263 24.92 -11.18 -4.25
N PHE A 264 23.91 -11.65 -4.96
CA PHE A 264 23.53 -13.08 -4.95
C PHE A 264 24.54 -13.99 -5.68
N ALA A 265 25.29 -13.47 -6.65
CA ALA A 265 26.35 -14.21 -7.31
C ALA A 265 27.54 -14.42 -6.35
N GLN A 266 27.90 -13.40 -5.57
CA GLN A 266 28.93 -13.51 -4.52
C GLN A 266 28.51 -14.48 -3.42
N GLU A 267 27.26 -14.43 -2.95
CA GLU A 267 26.74 -15.41 -1.97
C GLU A 267 26.84 -16.85 -2.43
N LYS A 268 26.59 -17.10 -3.73
CA LYS A 268 26.75 -18.44 -4.31
C LYS A 268 28.21 -18.89 -4.44
N ALA A 269 29.11 -17.93 -4.65
CA ALA A 269 30.55 -18.22 -4.74
C ALA A 269 31.14 -18.51 -3.35
N ASP A 270 30.66 -17.79 -2.32
CA ASP A 270 31.14 -17.94 -0.94
C ASP A 270 30.49 -19.12 -0.20
N THR A 271 29.34 -19.60 -0.66
CA THR A 271 28.70 -20.81 -0.10
C THR A 271 29.29 -22.05 -0.72
N THR A 272 30.18 -22.75 0.00
CA THR A 272 30.48 -24.19 -0.28
C THR A 272 29.15 -24.92 -0.42
N PRO A 273 28.90 -25.59 -1.55
CA PRO A 273 27.62 -26.25 -1.77
C PRO A 273 27.34 -27.22 -0.61
N SER A 274 26.14 -27.11 -0.02
CA SER A 274 25.78 -27.98 1.11
C SER A 274 25.97 -29.43 0.73
N LEU A 275 26.36 -30.29 1.67
CA LEU A 275 26.52 -31.74 1.45
C LEU A 275 25.33 -32.36 0.71
N LYS A 276 24.11 -31.83 0.98
CA LYS A 276 22.91 -32.28 0.29
C LYS A 276 22.87 -31.85 -1.19
N THR A 277 23.41 -30.70 -1.54
CA THR A 277 23.54 -30.21 -2.93
C THR A 277 24.62 -30.99 -3.67
N GLN A 278 25.79 -31.21 -3.02
CA GLN A 278 26.87 -32.02 -3.55
C GLN A 278 26.39 -33.46 -3.84
N TYR A 279 25.64 -34.05 -2.90
CA TYR A 279 25.06 -35.38 -3.08
C TYR A 279 24.12 -35.44 -4.29
N LYS A 280 23.23 -34.42 -4.45
CA LYS A 280 22.27 -34.35 -5.56
C LYS A 280 22.98 -34.24 -6.92
N GLU A 281 24.05 -33.45 -7.01
CA GLU A 281 24.87 -33.32 -8.22
C GLU A 281 25.67 -34.59 -8.52
N LEU A 282 26.33 -35.16 -7.51
CA LEU A 282 27.05 -36.41 -7.64
C LEU A 282 26.14 -37.58 -8.05
N SER A 283 24.93 -37.67 -7.47
CA SER A 283 23.93 -38.68 -7.84
C SER A 283 23.50 -38.54 -9.30
N LYS A 284 23.31 -37.32 -9.79
CA LYS A 284 22.96 -37.05 -11.19
C LYS A 284 24.12 -37.42 -12.13
N GLN A 285 25.35 -37.06 -11.77
CA GLN A 285 26.55 -37.40 -12.54
C GLN A 285 26.82 -38.93 -12.55
N LEU A 286 26.59 -39.59 -11.42
CA LEU A 286 26.71 -41.06 -11.31
C LEU A 286 25.71 -41.80 -12.22
N GLY A 287 24.47 -41.31 -12.28
CA GLY A 287 23.41 -41.89 -13.13
C GLY A 287 23.73 -41.83 -14.62
N SER A 288 24.46 -40.79 -15.08
CA SER A 288 24.86 -40.62 -16.48
C SER A 288 26.28 -41.08 -16.80
N SER A 289 27.06 -41.55 -15.80
CA SER A 289 28.46 -41.85 -15.96
C SER A 289 28.71 -43.34 -16.36
N LYS A 290 29.77 -43.59 -17.11
CA LYS A 290 30.27 -44.96 -17.45
C LYS A 290 31.00 -45.62 -16.28
N VAL A 291 30.87 -45.15 -15.06
CA VAL A 291 31.49 -45.73 -13.86
C VAL A 291 30.98 -47.16 -13.61
N TRP A 292 29.72 -47.42 -14.01
CA TRP A 292 29.06 -48.71 -13.88
C TRP A 292 29.65 -49.80 -14.76
N ASP A 293 30.30 -49.42 -15.86
CA ASP A 293 30.91 -50.37 -16.84
C ASP A 293 32.33 -50.80 -16.45
N ASN A 294 32.92 -50.11 -15.45
CA ASN A 294 34.28 -50.43 -15.01
C ASN A 294 34.27 -51.28 -13.72
N PRO A 295 34.73 -52.56 -13.74
CA PRO A 295 34.59 -53.47 -12.59
C PRO A 295 35.32 -52.97 -11.32
N LYS A 296 36.47 -52.29 -11.48
CA LYS A 296 37.22 -51.74 -10.34
C LYS A 296 36.48 -50.52 -9.69
N LYS A 297 35.97 -49.66 -10.52
CA LYS A 297 35.21 -48.46 -10.05
C LYS A 297 33.85 -48.85 -9.48
N LYS A 298 33.17 -49.83 -10.05
CA LYS A 298 31.91 -50.40 -9.55
C LYS A 298 32.07 -50.93 -8.13
N LYS A 299 33.15 -51.73 -7.87
CA LYS A 299 33.43 -52.29 -6.55
C LYS A 299 33.73 -51.23 -5.48
N ALA A 300 34.40 -50.13 -5.86
CA ALA A 300 34.64 -49.01 -4.97
C ALA A 300 33.33 -48.24 -4.65
N LEU A 301 32.46 -48.06 -5.65
CA LEU A 301 31.17 -47.40 -5.49
C LEU A 301 30.22 -48.25 -4.61
N GLU A 302 30.19 -49.55 -4.77
CA GLU A 302 29.43 -50.49 -3.93
C GLU A 302 29.80 -50.34 -2.45
N LYS A 303 31.12 -50.20 -2.16
CA LYS A 303 31.61 -49.99 -0.79
C LYS A 303 31.11 -48.67 -0.21
N LEU A 304 31.11 -47.57 -0.98
CA LEU A 304 30.61 -46.27 -0.55
C LEU A 304 29.06 -46.25 -0.35
N LEU A 305 28.33 -46.91 -1.23
CA LEU A 305 26.88 -47.07 -1.10
C LEU A 305 26.50 -47.89 0.14
N ASN A 306 27.25 -48.93 0.48
CA ASN A 306 27.03 -49.67 1.70
C ASN A 306 27.31 -48.84 2.95
N GLN A 307 28.34 -47.98 2.95
CA GLN A 307 28.58 -47.04 4.06
C GLN A 307 27.44 -46.05 4.23
N ILE A 308 26.90 -45.48 3.13
CA ILE A 308 25.74 -44.59 3.17
C ILE A 308 24.52 -45.35 3.72
N LYS A 309 24.32 -46.61 3.32
CA LYS A 309 23.20 -47.43 3.81
C LYS A 309 23.28 -47.67 5.32
N VAL A 310 24.44 -47.96 5.86
CA VAL A 310 24.62 -48.12 7.31
C VAL A 310 24.27 -46.85 8.07
N LEU A 311 24.71 -45.69 7.59
CA LEU A 311 24.35 -44.40 8.21
C LEU A 311 22.84 -44.14 8.20
N LEU A 312 22.13 -44.52 7.15
CA LEU A 312 20.67 -44.36 7.06
C LEU A 312 19.93 -45.34 7.98
N ASP A 313 20.44 -46.58 8.12
CA ASP A 313 19.87 -47.59 9.01
C ASP A 313 20.05 -47.19 10.49
N GLU A 314 21.18 -46.58 10.86
CA GLU A 314 21.44 -46.02 12.19
C GLU A 314 20.48 -44.90 12.55
N GLU A 315 20.18 -43.99 11.60
CA GLU A 315 19.22 -42.88 11.81
C GLU A 315 17.78 -43.39 12.03
N GLN A 316 17.38 -44.46 11.31
CA GLN A 316 16.06 -45.06 11.49
C GLN A 316 15.93 -45.83 12.82
N ALA A 317 17.02 -46.33 13.38
CA ALA A 317 17.02 -46.98 14.70
C ALA A 317 16.84 -45.96 15.83
N ILE A 318 17.43 -44.76 15.71
CA ILE A 318 17.31 -43.68 16.70
C ILE A 318 15.89 -43.05 16.71
N THR A 319 15.21 -43.05 15.57
CA THR A 319 13.85 -42.43 15.44
C THR A 319 12.73 -43.37 15.95
N LYS A 320 13.04 -44.63 16.25
CA LYS A 320 12.07 -45.61 16.78
C LYS A 320 12.20 -45.88 18.29
N THR A 321 13.07 -45.19 18.97
CA THR A 321 13.23 -45.17 20.43
C THR A 321 12.72 -43.87 21.01
#